data_b30ca3daba25c1d70e9042a9b9b3f797
#
_entry.id   b30ca3daba25c1d70e9042a9b9b3f797
#
_cell.length_a   1.000
_cell.length_b   1.000
_cell.length_c   1.000
_cell.angle_alpha   90.00
_cell.angle_beta   90.00
_cell.angle_gamma   90.00
#
_symmetry.space_group_name_H-M   'P 1'
#
loop_
_entity.id
_entity.type
_entity.pdbx_description
1 polymer ?
#
loop_
_entity_poly.entity_id
_entity_poly.type
_entity_poly.pdbx_seq_one_letter_code
_entity_poly.pdbx_strand_id
1 'polypeptide(L)'
;DSYRSNKKNVLIVEGGPGTGKSVLAINLLVKLTSEEMVSQYITKNSAPRSIYCEKLQGNHKKSYINNLFKGSGCYYESDKNEFDVLIVDEAHRLNEKSGMFKNKGENQTKEIINAAKFSIFFIDENQRVTVSDAGSKEAIRFFAGQLNADVYEMKLDSQFRCNGADGYLSWLDDVLEIKQTANFDGFEFDYDIKVVDDPNVMRDLIEKKNVINN
;
A
#
# COMPACT_ATOMS: atom_id res chain seq x y z
N ASP A 1 -23.19 -5.72 -5.95
CA ASP A 1 -23.91 -7.00 -5.83
C ASP A 1 -23.29 -7.98 -4.83
N SER A 2 -21.97 -7.96 -4.61
CA SER A 2 -21.27 -8.82 -3.63
C SER A 2 -21.66 -8.53 -2.17
N TYR A 3 -22.09 -7.32 -1.83
CA TYR A 3 -22.53 -6.95 -0.48
C TYR A 3 -23.81 -7.67 -0.02
N ARG A 4 -24.61 -8.17 -0.96
CA ARG A 4 -25.85 -8.93 -0.68
C ARG A 4 -25.60 -10.42 -0.45
N SER A 5 -24.43 -10.95 -0.79
CA SER A 5 -24.05 -12.31 -0.50
C SER A 5 -23.39 -12.38 0.88
N ASN A 6 -23.76 -13.37 1.69
CA ASN A 6 -23.14 -13.60 3.02
C ASN A 6 -21.70 -14.16 2.89
N LYS A 7 -21.08 -14.03 1.71
CA LYS A 7 -19.75 -14.56 1.37
C LYS A 7 -18.70 -13.46 1.47
N LYS A 8 -17.54 -13.79 2.03
CA LYS A 8 -16.40 -12.89 2.06
C LYS A 8 -15.89 -12.61 0.66
N ASN A 9 -15.38 -11.40 0.45
CA ASN A 9 -14.78 -11.00 -0.81
C ASN A 9 -13.40 -10.38 -0.58
N VAL A 10 -12.49 -10.65 -1.48
CA VAL A 10 -11.14 -10.12 -1.49
C VAL A 10 -10.84 -9.54 -2.86
N LEU A 11 -10.38 -8.29 -2.91
CA LEU A 11 -9.87 -7.66 -4.13
C LEU A 11 -8.37 -7.41 -3.99
N ILE A 12 -7.60 -7.93 -4.93
CA ILE A 12 -6.17 -7.65 -5.06
C ILE A 12 -6.00 -6.60 -6.16
N VAL A 13 -5.41 -5.46 -5.82
CA VAL A 13 -5.11 -4.37 -6.75
C VAL A 13 -3.59 -4.28 -6.89
N GLU A 14 -3.07 -4.84 -7.99
CA GLU A 14 -1.65 -4.78 -8.31
C GLU A 14 -1.32 -3.50 -9.05
N GLY A 15 -0.20 -2.89 -8.72
CA GLY A 15 0.29 -1.71 -9.45
C GLY A 15 1.69 -1.36 -9.03
N GLY A 16 2.51 -0.92 -9.98
CA GLY A 16 3.87 -0.48 -9.75
C GLY A 16 3.96 0.84 -8.96
N PRO A 17 5.19 1.34 -8.76
CA PRO A 17 5.41 2.64 -8.12
C PRO A 17 4.71 3.74 -8.93
N GLY A 18 3.95 4.63 -8.26
CA GLY A 18 3.35 5.79 -8.91
C GLY A 18 2.08 5.54 -9.72
N THR A 19 1.51 4.33 -9.69
CA THR A 19 0.23 4.02 -10.35
C THR A 19 -1.01 4.54 -9.62
N GLY A 20 -0.84 5.29 -8.52
CA GLY A 20 -1.95 5.90 -7.80
C GLY A 20 -2.63 5.00 -6.76
N LYS A 21 -2.03 3.85 -6.38
CA LYS A 21 -2.57 2.93 -5.36
C LYS A 21 -3.10 3.63 -4.11
N SER A 22 -2.25 4.41 -3.43
CA SER A 22 -2.63 5.10 -2.19
C SER A 22 -3.70 6.17 -2.42
N VAL A 23 -3.69 6.86 -3.57
CA VAL A 23 -4.71 7.84 -3.93
C VAL A 23 -6.06 7.15 -4.10
N LEU A 24 -6.08 6.03 -4.82
CA LEU A 24 -7.30 5.24 -5.00
C LEU A 24 -7.80 4.68 -3.66
N ALA A 25 -6.90 4.16 -2.81
CA ALA A 25 -7.24 3.64 -1.50
C ALA A 25 -7.92 4.70 -0.59
N ILE A 26 -7.38 5.93 -0.57
CA ILE A 26 -7.98 7.04 0.20
C ILE A 26 -9.32 7.48 -0.37
N ASN A 27 -9.45 7.60 -1.70
CA ASN A 27 -10.72 7.96 -2.32
C ASN A 27 -11.80 6.89 -2.06
N LEU A 28 -11.42 5.61 -2.06
CA LEU A 28 -12.33 4.52 -1.67
C LEU A 28 -12.77 4.65 -0.21
N LEU A 29 -11.83 4.91 0.71
CA LEU A 29 -12.17 5.12 2.13
C LEU A 29 -13.19 6.26 2.29
N VAL A 30 -12.95 7.41 1.65
CA VAL A 30 -13.86 8.56 1.70
C VAL A 30 -15.24 8.18 1.17
N LYS A 31 -15.30 7.49 0.04
CA LYS A 31 -16.57 7.06 -0.56
C LYS A 31 -17.32 6.09 0.36
N LEU A 32 -16.65 5.06 0.85
CA LEU A 32 -17.26 4.04 1.72
C LEU A 32 -17.77 4.65 3.04
N THR A 33 -16.99 5.55 3.65
CA THR A 33 -17.43 6.25 4.86
C THR A 33 -18.59 7.20 4.60
N SER A 34 -18.69 7.82 3.41
CA SER A 34 -19.86 8.63 3.03
C SER A 34 -21.12 7.80 2.80
N GLU A 35 -20.97 6.50 2.52
CA GLU A 35 -22.05 5.52 2.42
C GLU A 35 -22.34 4.81 3.76
N GLU A 36 -21.82 5.37 4.88
CA GLU A 36 -21.99 4.85 6.25
C GLU A 36 -21.45 3.44 6.49
N MET A 37 -20.55 2.96 5.63
CA MET A 37 -19.92 1.65 5.79
C MET A 37 -18.81 1.72 6.85
N VAL A 38 -18.77 0.71 7.73
CA VAL A 38 -17.70 0.57 8.74
C VAL A 38 -16.40 0.15 8.04
N SER A 39 -15.57 1.15 7.72
CA SER A 39 -14.39 0.97 6.88
C SER A 39 -13.14 1.55 7.54
N GLN A 40 -11.99 0.91 7.30
CA GLN A 40 -10.69 1.38 7.77
C GLN A 40 -9.62 1.27 6.67
N TYR A 41 -8.67 2.23 6.71
CA TYR A 41 -7.45 2.21 5.92
C TYR A 41 -6.30 1.68 6.77
N ILE A 42 -5.62 0.68 6.24
CA ILE A 42 -4.58 -0.07 6.93
C ILE A 42 -3.26 0.13 6.19
N THR A 43 -2.23 0.53 6.92
CA THR A 43 -0.86 0.50 6.41
C THR A 43 0.12 0.18 7.53
N LYS A 44 1.16 -0.58 7.22
CA LYS A 44 2.26 -0.86 8.15
C LYS A 44 3.05 0.41 8.46
N ASN A 45 3.19 1.31 7.48
CA ASN A 45 3.96 2.53 7.62
C ASN A 45 3.23 3.55 8.52
N SER A 46 3.94 4.07 9.53
CA SER A 46 3.40 5.10 10.43
C SER A 46 3.37 6.50 9.79
N ALA A 47 4.35 6.81 8.93
CA ALA A 47 4.50 8.14 8.34
C ALA A 47 3.29 8.60 7.52
N PRO A 48 2.73 7.83 6.56
CA PRO A 48 1.52 8.24 5.86
C PRO A 48 0.33 8.44 6.81
N ARG A 49 0.18 7.57 7.82
CA ARG A 49 -0.89 7.71 8.82
C ARG A 49 -0.80 9.00 9.61
N SER A 50 0.38 9.38 10.07
CA SER A 50 0.57 10.63 10.81
C SER A 50 0.24 11.86 9.97
N ILE A 51 0.63 11.88 8.70
CA ILE A 51 0.33 12.96 7.76
C ILE A 51 -1.20 13.07 7.52
N TYR A 52 -1.88 11.95 7.28
CA TYR A 52 -3.34 11.97 7.12
C TYR A 52 -4.05 12.42 8.40
N CYS A 53 -3.59 11.93 9.56
CA CYS A 53 -4.13 12.36 10.84
C CYS A 53 -3.94 13.88 11.04
N GLU A 54 -2.78 14.43 10.74
CA GLU A 54 -2.49 15.86 10.88
C GLU A 54 -3.34 16.72 9.92
N LYS A 55 -3.40 16.34 8.64
CA LYS A 55 -4.16 17.10 7.62
C LYS A 55 -5.68 17.09 7.87
N LEU A 56 -6.21 16.04 8.48
CA LEU A 56 -7.63 15.92 8.79
C LEU A 56 -8.00 16.50 10.16
N GLN A 57 -7.02 16.77 11.03
CA GLN A 57 -7.23 17.51 12.28
C GLN A 57 -7.71 18.93 11.97
N GLY A 58 -8.78 19.34 12.62
CA GLY A 58 -9.44 20.62 12.37
C GLY A 58 -10.82 20.47 11.73
N ASN A 59 -11.01 19.49 10.86
CA ASN A 59 -12.32 19.18 10.26
C ASN A 59 -13.05 18.04 10.98
N HIS A 60 -12.30 17.14 11.65
CA HIS A 60 -12.85 15.96 12.33
C HIS A 60 -12.23 15.74 13.70
N LYS A 61 -12.97 15.08 14.60
CA LYS A 61 -12.44 14.69 15.92
C LYS A 61 -11.27 13.72 15.75
N LYS A 62 -10.21 13.90 16.54
CA LYS A 62 -9.01 13.03 16.53
C LYS A 62 -9.36 11.55 16.75
N SER A 63 -10.32 11.24 17.59
CA SER A 63 -10.79 9.87 17.81
C SER A 63 -11.38 9.24 16.54
N TYR A 64 -12.15 9.99 15.77
CA TYR A 64 -12.71 9.55 14.50
C TYR A 64 -11.59 9.23 13.49
N ILE A 65 -10.64 10.17 13.32
CA ILE A 65 -9.51 9.98 12.41
C ILE A 65 -8.67 8.75 12.81
N ASN A 66 -8.37 8.59 14.12
CA ASN A 66 -7.64 7.44 14.62
C ASN A 66 -8.37 6.10 14.43
N ASN A 67 -9.69 6.13 14.26
CA ASN A 67 -10.47 4.95 13.92
C ASN A 67 -10.44 4.64 12.43
N LEU A 68 -10.26 5.61 11.55
CA LEU A 68 -10.16 5.41 10.11
C LEU A 68 -8.80 4.85 9.69
N PHE A 69 -7.70 5.21 10.38
CA PHE A 69 -6.34 4.87 9.99
C PHE A 69 -5.68 3.96 11.04
N LYS A 70 -5.42 2.72 10.67
CA LYS A 70 -4.88 1.69 11.57
C LYS A 70 -3.57 1.10 11.05
N GLY A 71 -2.80 0.53 11.97
CA GLY A 71 -1.66 -0.34 11.65
C GLY A 71 -2.12 -1.76 11.34
N SER A 72 -1.35 -2.51 10.55
CA SER A 72 -1.70 -3.87 10.14
C SER A 72 -1.80 -4.88 11.30
N GLY A 73 -1.16 -4.60 12.44
CA GLY A 73 -1.15 -5.50 13.60
C GLY A 73 -2.32 -5.31 14.58
N CYS A 74 -3.43 -4.67 14.18
CA CYS A 74 -4.57 -4.40 15.09
C CYS A 74 -5.69 -5.45 15.03
N TYR A 75 -5.63 -6.43 14.11
CA TYR A 75 -6.77 -7.28 13.74
C TYR A 75 -6.72 -8.71 14.30
N TYR A 76 -5.69 -9.07 15.05
CA TYR A 76 -5.52 -10.43 15.59
C TYR A 76 -6.57 -10.83 16.64
N GLU A 77 -7.28 -9.87 17.24
CA GLU A 77 -8.38 -10.09 18.20
C GLU A 77 -9.74 -9.65 17.62
N SER A 78 -9.80 -9.23 16.35
CA SER A 78 -11.05 -8.77 15.74
C SER A 78 -12.02 -9.93 15.50
N ASP A 79 -13.30 -9.65 15.73
CA ASP A 79 -14.36 -10.59 15.42
C ASP A 79 -14.52 -10.80 13.90
N LYS A 80 -15.08 -11.95 13.54
CA LYS A 80 -15.38 -12.25 12.15
C LYS A 80 -16.41 -11.25 11.59
N ASN A 81 -16.05 -10.60 10.46
CA ASN A 81 -16.91 -9.61 9.77
C ASN A 81 -17.25 -8.38 10.62
N GLU A 82 -16.38 -7.99 11.56
CA GLU A 82 -16.51 -6.78 12.36
C GLU A 82 -16.60 -5.53 11.50
N PHE A 83 -15.88 -5.53 10.36
CA PHE A 83 -15.83 -4.41 9.42
C PHE A 83 -16.57 -4.75 8.12
N ASP A 84 -17.17 -3.74 7.50
CA ASP A 84 -17.74 -3.90 6.16
C ASP A 84 -16.61 -3.97 5.13
N VAL A 85 -15.65 -3.02 5.19
CA VAL A 85 -14.52 -2.97 4.26
C VAL A 85 -13.21 -2.62 4.98
N LEU A 86 -12.17 -3.41 4.74
CA LEU A 86 -10.81 -3.09 5.14
C LEU A 86 -9.95 -2.85 3.90
N ILE A 87 -9.30 -1.69 3.83
CA ILE A 87 -8.44 -1.26 2.71
C ILE A 87 -6.99 -1.32 3.18
N VAL A 88 -6.20 -2.20 2.61
CA VAL A 88 -4.79 -2.40 2.94
C VAL A 88 -3.91 -1.76 1.88
N ASP A 89 -3.18 -0.72 2.26
CA ASP A 89 -2.16 -0.12 1.40
C ASP A 89 -0.78 -0.69 1.72
N GLU A 90 0.06 -0.84 0.71
CA GLU A 90 1.38 -1.46 0.80
C GLU A 90 1.29 -2.90 1.36
N ALA A 91 0.36 -3.70 0.83
CA ALA A 91 0.07 -5.04 1.36
C ALA A 91 1.26 -5.99 1.32
N HIS A 92 2.24 -5.79 0.42
CA HIS A 92 3.49 -6.54 0.38
C HIS A 92 4.30 -6.41 1.68
N ARG A 93 4.04 -5.39 2.50
CA ARG A 93 4.72 -5.13 3.77
C ARG A 93 4.06 -5.77 4.98
N LEU A 94 2.96 -6.48 4.83
CA LEU A 94 2.34 -7.22 5.94
C LEU A 94 3.31 -8.23 6.54
N ASN A 95 3.22 -8.43 7.85
CA ASN A 95 4.01 -9.44 8.55
C ASN A 95 3.22 -10.73 8.72
N GLU A 96 3.93 -11.83 9.00
CA GLU A 96 3.26 -13.05 9.47
C GLU A 96 2.50 -12.77 10.76
N LYS A 97 3.19 -12.30 11.80
CA LYS A 97 2.60 -12.10 13.12
C LYS A 97 2.59 -10.65 13.54
N SER A 98 1.65 -10.34 14.40
CA SER A 98 1.45 -9.02 15.02
C SER A 98 2.20 -8.89 16.36
N GLY A 99 2.20 -7.68 16.94
CA GLY A 99 2.88 -7.36 18.18
C GLY A 99 4.36 -7.00 18.01
N MET A 100 4.90 -6.31 19.04
CA MET A 100 6.29 -5.83 19.04
C MET A 100 7.30 -6.97 18.89
N PHE A 101 7.03 -8.12 19.48
CA PHE A 101 7.87 -9.31 19.43
C PHE A 101 7.40 -10.35 18.40
N LYS A 102 6.50 -9.97 17.48
CA LYS A 102 5.90 -10.87 16.48
C LYS A 102 5.32 -12.15 17.09
N ASN A 103 4.68 -12.04 18.23
CA ASN A 103 4.16 -13.15 19.04
C ASN A 103 2.63 -13.13 19.20
N LYS A 104 1.94 -12.23 18.51
CA LYS A 104 0.48 -12.10 18.56
C LYS A 104 -0.13 -12.49 17.22
N GLY A 105 -1.30 -13.12 17.30
CA GLY A 105 -2.03 -13.58 16.14
C GLY A 105 -1.39 -14.73 15.39
N GLU A 106 -1.93 -15.03 14.23
CA GLU A 106 -1.49 -16.12 13.36
C GLU A 106 -0.82 -15.58 12.08
N ASN A 107 -1.54 -14.76 11.33
CA ASN A 107 -1.06 -14.10 10.12
C ASN A 107 -1.88 -12.86 9.82
N GLN A 108 -1.21 -11.71 9.63
CA GLN A 108 -1.90 -10.43 9.41
C GLN A 108 -2.84 -10.44 8.22
N THR A 109 -2.47 -11.10 7.12
CA THR A 109 -3.34 -11.22 5.93
C THR A 109 -4.61 -12.00 6.28
N LYS A 110 -4.48 -13.15 6.97
CA LYS A 110 -5.61 -13.97 7.41
C LYS A 110 -6.52 -13.21 8.36
N GLU A 111 -5.94 -12.52 9.34
CA GLU A 111 -6.64 -11.73 10.35
C GLU A 111 -7.48 -10.61 9.72
N ILE A 112 -6.91 -9.88 8.77
CA ILE A 112 -7.60 -8.81 8.03
C ILE A 112 -8.75 -9.38 7.19
N ILE A 113 -8.52 -10.47 6.46
CA ILE A 113 -9.59 -11.13 5.68
C ILE A 113 -10.69 -11.64 6.62
N ASN A 114 -10.34 -12.19 7.80
CA ASN A 114 -11.33 -12.66 8.77
C ASN A 114 -12.16 -11.50 9.34
N ALA A 115 -11.53 -10.37 9.65
CA ALA A 115 -12.18 -9.23 10.29
C ALA A 115 -13.17 -8.48 9.38
N ALA A 116 -13.07 -8.59 8.05
CA ALA A 116 -13.92 -7.84 7.12
C ALA A 116 -14.85 -8.73 6.29
N LYS A 117 -15.96 -8.14 5.83
CA LYS A 117 -16.81 -8.72 4.77
C LYS A 117 -16.15 -8.58 3.41
N PHE A 118 -15.47 -7.45 3.17
CA PHE A 118 -14.70 -7.19 1.97
C PHE A 118 -13.31 -6.64 2.32
N SER A 119 -12.25 -7.27 1.83
CA SER A 119 -10.87 -6.81 2.02
C SER A 119 -10.25 -6.43 0.68
N ILE A 120 -9.65 -5.23 0.62
CA ILE A 120 -9.01 -4.71 -0.59
C ILE A 120 -7.51 -4.57 -0.29
N PHE A 121 -6.67 -5.24 -1.07
CA PHE A 121 -5.22 -5.25 -0.90
C PHE A 121 -4.55 -4.55 -2.08
N PHE A 122 -3.97 -3.38 -1.84
CA PHE A 122 -3.09 -2.70 -2.79
C PHE A 122 -1.67 -3.22 -2.62
N ILE A 123 -1.12 -3.82 -3.67
CA ILE A 123 0.15 -4.54 -3.59
C ILE A 123 1.09 -4.19 -4.75
N ASP A 124 2.39 -4.21 -4.44
CA ASP A 124 3.49 -4.20 -5.40
C ASP A 124 4.58 -5.15 -4.91
N GLU A 125 4.64 -6.35 -5.47
CA GLU A 125 5.55 -7.39 -4.98
C GLU A 125 7.02 -7.05 -5.24
N ASN A 126 7.31 -6.16 -6.20
CA ASN A 126 8.68 -5.69 -6.50
C ASN A 126 9.21 -4.70 -5.45
N GLN A 127 8.34 -4.19 -4.56
CA GLN A 127 8.72 -3.25 -3.50
C GLN A 127 8.88 -3.89 -2.12
N ARG A 128 9.16 -5.18 -2.04
CA ARG A 128 9.52 -5.80 -0.77
C ARG A 128 10.86 -5.28 -0.28
N VAL A 129 10.92 -4.83 0.98
CA VAL A 129 12.11 -4.16 1.54
C VAL A 129 12.80 -5.05 2.59
N THR A 130 12.05 -5.86 3.32
CA THR A 130 12.60 -6.66 4.42
C THR A 130 12.21 -8.13 4.30
N VAL A 131 13.06 -9.01 4.84
CA VAL A 131 12.81 -10.47 4.93
C VAL A 131 11.51 -10.78 5.71
N SER A 132 11.08 -9.86 6.57
CA SER A 132 9.84 -10.02 7.35
C SER A 132 8.56 -9.60 6.62
N ASP A 133 8.68 -9.06 5.41
CA ASP A 133 7.55 -8.68 4.58
C ASP A 133 6.96 -9.96 3.96
N ALA A 134 5.88 -10.44 4.56
CA ALA A 134 5.24 -11.72 4.22
C ALA A 134 4.02 -11.55 3.28
N GLY A 135 3.65 -10.31 2.96
CA GLY A 135 2.53 -10.05 2.07
C GLY A 135 2.86 -10.45 0.62
N SER A 136 2.01 -11.28 0.02
CA SER A 136 2.09 -11.65 -1.39
C SER A 136 0.70 -11.95 -1.94
N LYS A 137 0.57 -11.93 -3.27
CA LYS A 137 -0.69 -12.34 -3.93
C LYS A 137 -1.04 -13.80 -3.61
N GLU A 138 -0.02 -14.67 -3.56
CA GLU A 138 -0.18 -16.07 -3.20
C GLU A 138 -0.69 -16.23 -1.78
N ALA A 139 -0.12 -15.52 -0.82
CA ALA A 139 -0.57 -15.54 0.58
C ALA A 139 -2.01 -15.03 0.72
N ILE A 140 -2.37 -13.95 0.01
CA ILE A 140 -3.73 -13.42 0.01
C ILE A 140 -4.70 -14.45 -0.57
N ARG A 141 -4.40 -15.07 -1.73
CA ARG A 141 -5.24 -16.13 -2.34
C ARG A 141 -5.37 -17.34 -1.42
N PHE A 142 -4.27 -17.77 -0.79
CA PHE A 142 -4.25 -18.91 0.12
C PHE A 142 -5.18 -18.69 1.32
N PHE A 143 -5.05 -17.57 2.02
CA PHE A 143 -5.90 -17.28 3.18
C PHE A 143 -7.34 -16.94 2.79
N ALA A 144 -7.57 -16.32 1.65
CA ALA A 144 -8.92 -16.12 1.10
C ALA A 144 -9.60 -17.47 0.87
N GLY A 145 -8.90 -18.44 0.26
CA GLY A 145 -9.40 -19.79 0.06
C GLY A 145 -9.73 -20.51 1.38
N GLN A 146 -8.87 -20.41 2.41
CA GLN A 146 -9.13 -20.97 3.74
C GLN A 146 -10.39 -20.39 4.39
N LEU A 147 -10.72 -19.12 4.11
CA LEU A 147 -11.89 -18.43 4.66
C LEU A 147 -13.11 -18.44 3.73
N ASN A 148 -13.06 -19.24 2.65
CA ASN A 148 -14.11 -19.35 1.62
C ASN A 148 -14.50 -17.99 1.04
N ALA A 149 -13.54 -17.10 0.81
CA ALA A 149 -13.73 -15.80 0.17
C ALA A 149 -13.59 -15.91 -1.35
N ASP A 150 -14.40 -15.14 -2.09
CA ASP A 150 -14.19 -14.93 -3.52
C ASP A 150 -13.05 -13.93 -3.74
N VAL A 151 -12.16 -14.24 -4.69
CA VAL A 151 -11.00 -13.40 -4.99
C VAL A 151 -11.17 -12.76 -6.37
N TYR A 152 -11.00 -11.45 -6.40
CA TYR A 152 -10.97 -10.64 -7.62
C TYR A 152 -9.60 -9.98 -7.75
N GLU A 153 -9.14 -9.76 -8.97
CA GLU A 153 -7.85 -9.14 -9.24
C GLU A 153 -8.00 -8.00 -10.24
N MET A 154 -7.31 -6.90 -9.98
CA MET A 154 -7.19 -5.75 -10.87
C MET A 154 -5.73 -5.37 -10.99
N LYS A 155 -5.37 -4.81 -12.14
CA LYS A 155 -4.06 -4.22 -12.37
C LYS A 155 -4.19 -2.75 -12.72
N LEU A 156 -3.33 -1.92 -12.13
CA LEU A 156 -3.19 -0.51 -12.43
C LEU A 156 -1.96 -0.35 -13.33
N ASP A 157 -2.19 -0.08 -14.60
CA ASP A 157 -1.11 0.02 -15.61
C ASP A 157 -0.64 1.46 -15.81
N SER A 158 -1.45 2.47 -15.46
CA SER A 158 -1.10 3.88 -15.68
C SER A 158 -0.10 4.39 -14.65
N GLN A 159 0.99 5.00 -15.13
CA GLN A 159 2.01 5.64 -14.32
C GLN A 159 1.77 7.15 -14.25
N PHE A 160 1.64 7.70 -13.03
CA PHE A 160 1.40 9.12 -12.79
C PHE A 160 2.62 9.87 -12.21
N ARG A 161 3.67 9.16 -11.80
CA ARG A 161 4.94 9.76 -11.40
C ARG A 161 5.82 10.04 -12.60
N CYS A 162 6.80 10.91 -12.44
CA CYS A 162 7.75 11.23 -13.48
C CYS A 162 7.11 11.65 -14.81
N ASN A 163 5.99 12.41 -14.73
CA ASN A 163 5.22 12.85 -15.90
C ASN A 163 4.76 11.70 -16.82
N GLY A 164 4.53 10.49 -16.26
CA GLY A 164 4.13 9.32 -17.02
C GLY A 164 5.27 8.66 -17.81
N ALA A 165 6.54 8.95 -17.47
CA ALA A 165 7.69 8.43 -18.20
C ALA A 165 7.91 6.94 -17.92
N ASP A 166 7.29 6.07 -18.69
CA ASP A 166 7.51 4.61 -18.65
C ASP A 166 8.98 4.25 -18.92
N GLY A 167 9.66 5.03 -19.76
CA GLY A 167 11.08 4.86 -20.06
C GLY A 167 11.98 4.96 -18.83
N TYR A 168 11.70 5.88 -17.91
CA TYR A 168 12.45 6.01 -16.66
C TYR A 168 12.31 4.76 -15.77
N LEU A 169 11.11 4.23 -15.63
CA LEU A 169 10.89 3.02 -14.84
C LEU A 169 11.53 1.80 -15.50
N SER A 170 11.40 1.68 -16.81
CA SER A 170 12.04 0.61 -17.57
C SER A 170 13.56 0.65 -17.43
N TRP A 171 14.15 1.84 -17.45
CA TRP A 171 15.58 2.02 -17.20
C TRP A 171 15.96 1.67 -15.75
N LEU A 172 15.15 2.07 -14.74
CA LEU A 172 15.38 1.67 -13.36
C LEU A 172 15.29 0.16 -13.16
N ASP A 173 14.32 -0.50 -13.79
CA ASP A 173 14.17 -1.95 -13.72
C ASP A 173 15.40 -2.67 -14.26
N ASP A 174 16.02 -2.14 -15.34
CA ASP A 174 17.26 -2.67 -15.91
C ASP A 174 18.47 -2.42 -15.01
N VAL A 175 18.68 -1.17 -14.56
CA VAL A 175 19.81 -0.77 -13.70
C VAL A 175 19.80 -1.49 -12.36
N LEU A 176 18.60 -1.75 -11.80
CA LEU A 176 18.44 -2.48 -10.55
C LEU A 176 18.33 -4.00 -10.72
N GLU A 177 18.54 -4.50 -11.94
CA GLU A 177 18.48 -5.93 -12.28
C GLU A 177 17.13 -6.59 -11.92
N ILE A 178 16.03 -5.81 -11.85
CA ILE A 178 14.69 -6.32 -11.58
C ILE A 178 14.16 -7.03 -12.83
N LYS A 179 14.36 -6.41 -14.01
CA LYS A 179 13.93 -6.94 -15.29
C LYS A 179 14.78 -6.34 -16.41
N GLN A 180 15.25 -7.18 -17.35
CA GLN A 180 15.90 -6.69 -18.56
C GLN A 180 14.90 -5.91 -19.42
N THR A 181 15.28 -4.70 -19.83
CA THR A 181 14.46 -3.83 -20.67
C THR A 181 15.27 -3.29 -21.85
N ALA A 182 14.58 -2.71 -22.82
CA ALA A 182 15.24 -2.06 -23.96
C ALA A 182 15.88 -0.71 -23.59
N ASN A 183 15.68 -0.22 -22.39
CA ASN A 183 16.17 1.08 -21.91
C ASN A 183 17.48 0.99 -21.12
N PHE A 184 18.33 0.00 -21.44
CA PHE A 184 19.61 -0.24 -20.75
C PHE A 184 20.60 0.92 -20.90
N ASP A 185 20.51 1.69 -21.98
CA ASP A 185 21.37 2.85 -22.31
C ASP A 185 20.78 4.20 -21.95
N GLY A 186 19.59 4.22 -21.29
CA GLY A 186 18.91 5.43 -20.84
C GLY A 186 17.48 5.57 -21.36
N PHE A 187 16.98 6.80 -21.37
CA PHE A 187 15.62 7.15 -21.78
C PHE A 187 15.57 8.57 -22.36
N GLU A 188 14.55 8.86 -23.17
CA GLU A 188 14.46 10.09 -23.97
C GLU A 188 14.21 11.40 -23.19
N PHE A 189 14.01 11.34 -21.87
CA PHE A 189 13.68 12.52 -21.07
C PHE A 189 14.91 13.05 -20.34
N ASP A 190 15.00 14.39 -20.23
CA ASP A 190 16.09 15.07 -19.52
C ASP A 190 15.92 14.98 -18.00
N TYR A 191 16.42 13.90 -17.39
CA TYR A 191 16.49 13.70 -15.96
C TYR A 191 17.91 13.96 -15.45
N ASP A 192 18.07 14.82 -14.45
CA ASP A 192 19.35 15.04 -13.77
C ASP A 192 19.61 13.89 -12.77
N ILE A 193 20.18 12.80 -13.26
CA ILE A 193 20.56 11.64 -12.46
C ILE A 193 22.05 11.74 -12.11
N LYS A 194 22.34 11.63 -10.81
CA LYS A 194 23.71 11.62 -10.28
C LYS A 194 23.90 10.48 -9.30
N VAL A 195 24.97 9.76 -9.48
CA VAL A 195 25.50 8.80 -8.50
C VAL A 195 26.62 9.50 -7.74
N VAL A 196 26.57 9.45 -6.44
CA VAL A 196 27.59 10.07 -5.56
C VAL A 196 28.01 9.05 -4.51
N ASP A 197 29.32 9.02 -4.21
CA ASP A 197 29.89 8.07 -3.25
C ASP A 197 29.76 8.54 -1.80
N ASP A 198 29.58 9.85 -1.58
CA ASP A 198 29.48 10.46 -0.24
C ASP A 198 28.05 10.98 0.00
N PRO A 199 27.35 10.51 1.06
CA PRO A 199 26.03 11.01 1.44
C PRO A 199 25.99 12.52 1.74
N ASN A 200 27.10 13.12 2.19
CA ASN A 200 27.16 14.56 2.45
C ASN A 200 27.13 15.36 1.14
N VAL A 201 27.81 14.89 0.10
CA VAL A 201 27.72 15.48 -1.25
C VAL A 201 26.29 15.41 -1.79
N MET A 202 25.59 14.30 -1.56
CA MET A 202 24.18 14.17 -1.95
C MET A 202 23.30 15.20 -1.21
N ARG A 203 23.51 15.38 0.10
CA ARG A 203 22.78 16.38 0.90
C ARG A 203 22.99 17.80 0.35
N ASP A 204 24.27 18.18 0.12
CA ASP A 204 24.61 19.50 -0.40
C ASP A 204 23.97 19.78 -1.78
N LEU A 205 23.91 18.76 -2.64
CA LEU A 205 23.27 18.86 -3.95
C LEU A 205 21.76 19.09 -3.81
N ILE A 206 21.10 18.37 -2.89
CA ILE A 206 19.67 18.55 -2.61
C ILE A 206 19.38 19.93 -2.07
N GLU A 207 20.18 20.42 -1.09
CA GLU A 207 20.02 21.74 -0.50
C GLU A 207 20.19 22.84 -1.55
N LYS A 208 21.23 22.76 -2.39
CA LYS A 208 21.43 23.71 -3.50
C LYS A 208 20.24 23.75 -4.47
N LYS A 209 19.68 22.59 -4.82
CA LYS A 209 18.50 22.55 -5.71
C LYS A 209 17.25 23.09 -5.05
N ASN A 210 17.04 22.88 -3.76
CA ASN A 210 15.91 23.46 -3.03
C ASN A 210 15.96 24.99 -2.99
N VAL A 211 17.15 25.59 -2.87
CA VAL A 211 17.32 27.05 -2.90
C VAL A 211 16.99 27.65 -4.28
N ILE A 212 17.25 26.89 -5.36
CA ILE A 212 16.99 27.37 -6.74
C ILE A 212 15.50 27.27 -7.10
N ASN A 213 14.78 26.32 -6.51
CA ASN A 213 13.38 26.03 -6.85
C ASN A 213 12.34 26.65 -5.88
N ASN A 214 12.79 27.42 -4.86
CA ASN A 214 11.97 28.25 -3.99
C ASN A 214 12.19 29.74 -4.32
#